data_6b9ee289795b6e860d5c03535fce0c82
#
_entry.id   6b9ee289795b6e860d5c03535fce0c82
#
_cell.length_a   1.000
_cell.length_b   1.000
_cell.length_c   1.000
_cell.angle_alpha   90.00
_cell.angle_beta   90.00
_cell.angle_gamma   90.00
#
_symmetry.space_group_name_H-M   'P 1'
#
loop_
_entity.id
_entity.type
_entity.pdbx_description
1 polymer ?
#
loop_
_entity_poly.entity_id
_entity_poly.type
_entity_poly.pdbx_seq_one_letter_code
_entity_poly.pdbx_strand_id
1 'polypeptide(L)'
;MNKVAAIIVTFNRKDKLLRCIDAVSMQTSDVQPDIILVDNNSSDGTGELIRQYKSEHKDKGGKIFYHNLGYNSGGAGGFCFGLRKAAESGYDFMWLMDDDCIPAPDALEQFLRSDRSLGGDYGFLSGRVLWKDGTPCVMNIQRTTVTRNVRFPVSGPVPVEMASFVSLFIPAGIVREAGLPMRKFFIWTDDWEYTRRISRRHICWMIPSSQVIHDTESNTGANLASAPDDRLDRFRYLYRNDVYLYRREGIRGSAYEAARLCLHTARIAASKNSAAGKMKRIGIMLRGTFEGLSFFPEPERAMTREEDGK
;
A
#
# COMPACT_ATOMS: atom_id res chain seq x y z
N MET A 1 -2.87 25.43 -9.53
CA MET A 1 -1.76 24.78 -8.80
C MET A 1 -2.27 23.43 -8.32
N ASN A 2 -1.60 22.34 -8.67
CA ASN A 2 -2.06 20.99 -8.30
C ASN A 2 -2.07 20.82 -6.77
N LYS A 3 -3.13 20.20 -6.23
CA LYS A 3 -3.24 19.87 -4.81
C LYS A 3 -2.91 18.39 -4.61
N VAL A 4 -1.96 18.09 -3.74
CA VAL A 4 -1.53 16.73 -3.42
C VAL A 4 -1.92 16.38 -1.99
N ALA A 5 -2.57 15.23 -1.79
CA ALA A 5 -2.79 14.63 -0.47
C ALA A 5 -1.83 13.46 -0.28
N ALA A 6 -0.93 13.54 0.69
CA ALA A 6 -0.20 12.39 1.20
C ALA A 6 -1.09 11.62 2.18
N ILE A 7 -1.41 10.37 1.87
CA ILE A 7 -2.26 9.52 2.70
C ILE A 7 -1.36 8.57 3.48
N ILE A 8 -1.32 8.74 4.80
CA ILE A 8 -0.49 7.93 5.71
C ILE A 8 -1.43 7.12 6.60
N VAL A 9 -1.24 5.80 6.65
CA VAL A 9 -2.01 4.92 7.52
C VAL A 9 -1.12 4.42 8.64
N THR A 10 -1.59 4.53 9.90
CA THR A 10 -0.81 4.15 11.08
C THR A 10 -1.60 3.27 12.04
N PHE A 11 -0.89 2.41 12.79
CA PHE A 11 -1.40 1.65 13.91
C PHE A 11 -0.30 1.28 14.89
N ASN A 12 -0.29 1.91 16.10
CA ASN A 12 0.66 1.63 17.18
C ASN A 12 2.14 1.72 16.77
N ARG A 13 2.52 2.80 16.05
CA ARG A 13 3.90 3.03 15.56
C ARG A 13 4.30 4.50 15.64
N LYS A 14 3.92 5.20 16.70
CA LYS A 14 4.12 6.64 16.86
C LYS A 14 5.54 7.14 16.54
N ASP A 15 6.58 6.37 16.90
CA ASP A 15 7.98 6.80 16.71
C ASP A 15 8.40 6.80 15.24
N LYS A 16 7.91 5.83 14.44
CA LYS A 16 8.14 5.78 12.99
C LYS A 16 7.29 6.81 12.26
N LEU A 17 6.06 7.00 12.70
CA LEU A 17 5.11 7.93 12.12
C LEU A 17 5.65 9.37 12.07
N LEU A 18 6.30 9.85 13.13
CA LEU A 18 6.87 11.21 13.12
C LEU A 18 7.94 11.37 12.03
N ARG A 19 8.81 10.38 11.85
CA ARG A 19 9.83 10.41 10.80
C ARG A 19 9.22 10.42 9.40
N CYS A 20 8.12 9.71 9.21
CA CYS A 20 7.36 9.73 7.96
C CYS A 20 6.75 11.12 7.71
N ILE A 21 6.07 11.69 8.71
CA ILE A 21 5.46 13.03 8.63
C ILE A 21 6.52 14.09 8.31
N ASP A 22 7.66 14.06 9.00
CA ASP A 22 8.75 15.00 8.77
C ASP A 22 9.26 14.91 7.32
N ALA A 23 9.52 13.68 6.82
CA ALA A 23 10.00 13.48 5.47
C ALA A 23 8.99 13.94 4.40
N VAL A 24 7.69 13.77 4.63
CA VAL A 24 6.62 14.28 3.75
C VAL A 24 6.51 15.80 3.82
N SER A 25 6.64 16.39 5.02
CA SER A 25 6.54 17.84 5.22
C SER A 25 7.76 18.61 4.69
N MET A 26 8.90 17.92 4.51
CA MET A 26 10.16 18.49 4.02
C MET A 26 10.41 18.24 2.53
N GLN A 27 9.38 17.92 1.75
CA GLN A 27 9.54 17.77 0.30
C GLN A 27 9.97 19.09 -0.34
N THR A 28 10.93 19.00 -1.27
CA THR A 28 11.51 20.18 -1.96
C THR A 28 10.68 20.64 -3.15
N SER A 29 9.58 19.98 -3.43
CA SER A 29 8.63 20.33 -4.49
C SER A 29 8.00 21.71 -4.25
N ASP A 30 7.71 22.46 -5.32
CA ASP A 30 6.92 23.69 -5.27
C ASP A 30 5.49 23.47 -4.74
N VAL A 31 5.00 22.23 -4.82
CA VAL A 31 3.73 21.80 -4.26
C VAL A 31 3.98 21.09 -2.93
N GLN A 32 3.54 21.70 -1.84
CA GLN A 32 3.60 21.06 -0.53
C GLN A 32 2.38 20.15 -0.36
N PRO A 33 2.57 18.84 -0.04
CA PRO A 33 1.46 17.93 0.15
C PRO A 33 0.76 18.18 1.48
N ASP A 34 -0.57 18.20 1.48
CA ASP A 34 -1.34 18.07 2.72
C ASP A 34 -1.30 16.59 3.16
N ILE A 35 -1.27 16.35 4.47
CA ILE A 35 -1.23 15.00 5.03
C ILE A 35 -2.63 14.60 5.53
N ILE A 36 -3.19 13.54 4.98
CA ILE A 36 -4.36 12.85 5.52
C ILE A 36 -3.85 11.65 6.32
N LEU A 37 -3.74 11.84 7.63
CA LEU A 37 -3.26 10.81 8.55
C LEU A 37 -4.45 10.00 9.08
N VAL A 38 -4.47 8.71 8.75
CA VAL A 38 -5.51 7.77 9.16
C VAL A 38 -4.95 6.85 10.23
N ASP A 39 -5.47 6.98 11.44
CA ASP A 39 -5.11 6.15 12.60
C ASP A 39 -6.14 5.04 12.80
N ASN A 40 -5.69 3.81 12.70
CA ASN A 40 -6.47 2.61 12.96
C ASN A 40 -6.74 2.37 14.47
N ASN A 41 -7.02 3.44 15.22
CA ASN A 41 -7.29 3.40 16.66
C ASN A 41 -6.06 2.95 17.48
N SER A 42 -4.95 3.65 17.31
CA SER A 42 -3.74 3.42 18.12
C SER A 42 -3.97 3.68 19.61
N SER A 43 -3.38 2.84 20.43
CA SER A 43 -3.40 2.91 21.90
C SER A 43 -2.07 3.32 22.52
N ASP A 44 -1.05 3.61 21.70
CA ASP A 44 0.31 3.96 22.12
C ASP A 44 0.55 5.45 22.37
N GLY A 45 -0.51 6.27 22.33
CA GLY A 45 -0.43 7.72 22.50
C GLY A 45 -0.26 8.50 21.19
N THR A 46 -0.41 7.84 20.02
CA THR A 46 -0.32 8.48 18.69
C THR A 46 -1.18 9.74 18.58
N GLY A 47 -2.43 9.70 19.02
CA GLY A 47 -3.35 10.85 18.92
C GLY A 47 -2.87 12.08 19.69
N GLU A 48 -2.29 11.90 20.89
CA GLU A 48 -1.71 12.99 21.69
C GLU A 48 -0.47 13.55 21.01
N LEU A 49 0.42 12.67 20.57
CA LEU A 49 1.63 13.05 19.85
C LEU A 49 1.33 13.92 18.62
N ILE A 50 0.33 13.57 17.83
CA ILE A 50 -0.06 14.35 16.63
C ILE A 50 -0.67 15.70 17.01
N ARG A 51 -1.45 15.79 18.08
CA ARG A 51 -1.95 17.08 18.59
C ARG A 51 -0.81 18.01 18.98
N GLN A 52 0.18 17.49 19.72
CA GLN A 52 1.38 18.24 20.10
C GLN A 52 2.18 18.65 18.86
N TYR A 53 2.49 17.72 17.96
CA TYR A 53 3.22 18.01 16.73
C TYR A 53 2.59 19.13 15.89
N LYS A 54 1.26 19.10 15.72
CA LYS A 54 0.52 20.14 15.00
C LYS A 54 0.62 21.51 15.69
N SER A 55 0.69 21.56 17.01
CA SER A 55 0.81 22.82 17.75
C SER A 55 2.19 23.45 17.60
N GLU A 56 3.24 22.63 17.50
CA GLU A 56 4.64 23.04 17.38
C GLU A 56 5.04 23.40 15.93
N HIS A 57 4.33 22.85 14.93
CA HIS A 57 4.69 22.97 13.51
C HIS A 57 3.60 23.64 12.67
N LYS A 58 2.92 24.66 13.22
CA LYS A 58 1.78 25.34 12.56
C LYS A 58 2.11 25.94 11.18
N ASP A 59 3.36 26.32 10.96
CA ASP A 59 3.82 27.06 9.79
C ASP A 59 4.74 26.23 8.86
N LYS A 60 4.86 24.93 9.08
CA LYS A 60 5.75 24.07 8.28
C LYS A 60 4.96 23.12 7.39
N GLY A 61 5.21 23.19 6.07
CA GLY A 61 4.68 22.23 5.10
C GLY A 61 3.18 22.35 4.86
N GLY A 62 2.56 21.28 4.34
CA GLY A 62 1.11 21.18 4.15
C GLY A 62 0.35 20.97 5.47
N LYS A 63 -0.97 21.04 5.39
CA LYS A 63 -1.85 20.82 6.54
C LYS A 63 -1.91 19.34 6.91
N ILE A 64 -1.99 19.03 8.22
CA ILE A 64 -2.19 17.66 8.71
C ILE A 64 -3.64 17.47 9.17
N PHE A 65 -4.36 16.59 8.49
CA PHE A 65 -5.72 16.18 8.83
C PHE A 65 -5.67 14.80 9.50
N TYR A 66 -5.82 14.77 10.82
CA TYR A 66 -5.78 13.53 11.61
C TYR A 66 -7.18 12.94 11.77
N HIS A 67 -7.32 11.66 11.43
CA HIS A 67 -8.55 10.89 11.55
C HIS A 67 -8.31 9.60 12.32
N ASN A 68 -8.85 9.48 13.53
CA ASN A 68 -8.90 8.21 14.25
C ASN A 68 -10.19 7.50 13.87
N LEU A 69 -10.09 6.25 13.40
CA LEU A 69 -11.25 5.48 12.95
C LEU A 69 -12.08 4.88 14.10
N GLY A 70 -11.57 4.89 15.35
CA GLY A 70 -12.24 4.29 16.51
C GLY A 70 -12.17 2.76 16.56
N TYR A 71 -11.61 2.13 15.52
CA TYR A 71 -11.38 0.69 15.44
C TYR A 71 -10.25 0.38 14.44
N ASN A 72 -9.65 -0.82 14.55
CA ASN A 72 -8.65 -1.25 13.59
C ASN A 72 -9.31 -1.85 12.35
N SER A 73 -9.28 -1.09 11.25
CA SER A 73 -9.80 -1.50 9.94
C SER A 73 -8.76 -2.20 9.05
N GLY A 74 -7.53 -2.38 9.55
CA GLY A 74 -6.38 -2.85 8.78
C GLY A 74 -5.86 -1.80 7.80
N GLY A 75 -4.74 -2.10 7.13
CA GLY A 75 -4.16 -1.22 6.11
C GLY A 75 -5.17 -0.91 4.99
N ALA A 76 -5.84 -1.93 4.48
CA ALA A 76 -6.84 -1.80 3.41
C ALA A 76 -7.97 -0.82 3.77
N GLY A 77 -8.50 -0.90 4.99
CA GLY A 77 -9.55 0.01 5.46
C GLY A 77 -9.05 1.43 5.65
N GLY A 78 -7.84 1.59 6.18
CA GLY A 78 -7.18 2.89 6.36
C GLY A 78 -6.96 3.61 5.02
N PHE A 79 -6.39 2.93 4.01
CA PHE A 79 -6.20 3.50 2.69
C PHE A 79 -7.52 3.78 1.97
N CYS A 80 -8.53 2.90 2.11
CA CYS A 80 -9.86 3.14 1.58
C CYS A 80 -10.47 4.43 2.15
N PHE A 81 -10.37 4.64 3.46
CA PHE A 81 -10.86 5.86 4.13
C PHE A 81 -10.08 7.11 3.67
N GLY A 82 -8.74 7.04 3.66
CA GLY A 82 -7.89 8.16 3.29
C GLY A 82 -8.10 8.62 1.84
N LEU A 83 -8.17 7.67 0.89
CA LEU A 83 -8.46 7.95 -0.51
C LEU A 83 -9.85 8.58 -0.71
N ARG A 84 -10.85 8.08 0.03
CA ARG A 84 -12.19 8.68 0.02
C ARG A 84 -12.14 10.13 0.46
N LYS A 85 -11.50 10.40 1.61
CA LYS A 85 -11.37 11.77 2.14
C LYS A 85 -10.63 12.69 1.20
N ALA A 86 -9.57 12.22 0.55
CA ALA A 86 -8.86 13.00 -0.45
C ALA A 86 -9.74 13.33 -1.66
N ALA A 87 -10.47 12.34 -2.19
CA ALA A 87 -11.37 12.53 -3.33
C ALA A 87 -12.51 13.52 -3.00
N GLU A 88 -13.16 13.37 -1.83
CA GLU A 88 -14.21 14.28 -1.33
C GLU A 88 -13.69 15.71 -1.10
N SER A 89 -12.39 15.87 -0.78
CA SER A 89 -11.78 17.18 -0.49
C SER A 89 -11.22 17.88 -1.74
N GLY A 90 -11.31 17.26 -2.93
CA GLY A 90 -10.94 17.87 -4.20
C GLY A 90 -9.42 17.99 -4.41
N TYR A 91 -8.64 17.02 -3.94
CA TYR A 91 -7.24 16.88 -4.31
C TYR A 91 -7.10 16.35 -5.73
N ASP A 92 -6.06 16.80 -6.45
CA ASP A 92 -5.78 16.39 -7.82
C ASP A 92 -5.00 15.07 -7.85
N PHE A 93 -4.13 14.87 -6.84
CA PHE A 93 -3.29 13.68 -6.69
C PHE A 93 -3.31 13.15 -5.27
N MET A 94 -3.23 11.82 -5.14
CA MET A 94 -3.11 11.09 -3.89
C MET A 94 -1.78 10.34 -3.86
N TRP A 95 -0.99 10.55 -2.81
CA TRP A 95 0.29 9.88 -2.58
C TRP A 95 0.20 9.00 -1.35
N LEU A 96 0.17 7.68 -1.55
CA LEU A 96 -0.09 6.69 -0.50
C LEU A 96 1.22 6.17 0.07
N MET A 97 1.26 5.99 1.40
CA MET A 97 2.39 5.35 2.08
C MET A 97 2.03 4.83 3.47
N ASP A 98 2.81 3.86 3.97
CA ASP A 98 2.75 3.39 5.35
C ASP A 98 3.48 4.36 6.30
N ASP A 99 3.23 4.25 7.60
CA ASP A 99 3.80 5.11 8.65
C ASP A 99 5.31 4.93 8.89
N ASP A 100 5.94 3.94 8.27
CA ASP A 100 7.38 3.67 8.32
C ASP A 100 8.09 3.94 6.98
N CYS A 101 7.48 4.76 6.14
CA CYS A 101 8.05 5.24 4.88
C CYS A 101 8.78 6.57 5.07
N ILE A 102 9.99 6.69 4.51
CA ILE A 102 10.78 7.91 4.53
C ILE A 102 11.09 8.27 3.07
N PRO A 103 10.24 9.08 2.41
CA PRO A 103 10.51 9.54 1.05
C PRO A 103 11.75 10.43 1.01
N ALA A 104 12.52 10.31 -0.09
CA ALA A 104 13.61 11.23 -0.38
C ALA A 104 13.07 12.67 -0.52
N PRO A 105 13.87 13.70 -0.22
CA PRO A 105 13.40 15.09 -0.24
C PRO A 105 12.76 15.53 -1.56
N ASP A 106 13.18 14.97 -2.68
CA ASP A 106 12.69 15.29 -4.02
C ASP A 106 11.68 14.25 -4.58
N ALA A 107 11.26 13.27 -3.78
CA ALA A 107 10.43 12.16 -4.25
C ALA A 107 9.12 12.63 -4.89
N LEU A 108 8.43 13.61 -4.30
CA LEU A 108 7.21 14.20 -4.87
C LEU A 108 7.50 14.96 -6.17
N GLU A 109 8.57 15.74 -6.22
CA GLU A 109 8.94 16.47 -7.45
C GLU A 109 9.22 15.51 -8.60
N GLN A 110 9.84 14.34 -8.33
CA GLN A 110 10.06 13.32 -9.36
C GLN A 110 8.75 12.75 -9.91
N PHE A 111 7.72 12.58 -9.08
CA PHE A 111 6.39 12.20 -9.55
C PHE A 111 5.74 13.29 -10.38
N LEU A 112 5.77 14.54 -9.93
CA LEU A 112 5.18 15.66 -10.65
C LEU A 112 5.89 15.95 -11.99
N ARG A 113 7.20 15.74 -12.07
CA ARG A 113 7.95 15.77 -13.35
C ARG A 113 7.50 14.65 -14.27
N SER A 114 7.34 13.44 -13.74
CA SER A 114 6.88 12.29 -14.54
C SER A 114 5.46 12.49 -15.03
N ASP A 115 4.56 13.05 -14.20
CA ASP A 115 3.20 13.43 -14.60
C ASP A 115 3.21 14.39 -15.81
N ARG A 116 3.99 15.49 -15.72
CA ARG A 116 4.15 16.43 -16.82
C ARG A 116 4.71 15.77 -18.09
N SER A 117 5.72 14.91 -17.94
CA SER A 117 6.37 14.23 -19.06
C SER A 117 5.46 13.20 -19.74
N LEU A 118 4.58 12.57 -18.99
CA LEU A 118 3.60 11.59 -19.48
C LEU A 118 2.28 12.25 -19.93
N GLY A 119 2.15 13.57 -19.79
CA GLY A 119 0.93 14.30 -20.15
C GLY A 119 -0.31 13.89 -19.33
N GLY A 120 -0.14 13.31 -18.14
CA GLY A 120 -1.23 12.81 -17.30
C GLY A 120 -1.88 11.50 -17.80
N ASP A 121 -1.36 10.89 -18.88
CA ASP A 121 -1.91 9.65 -19.44
C ASP A 121 -1.28 8.41 -18.81
N TYR A 122 -1.71 8.10 -17.58
CA TYR A 122 -1.28 6.91 -16.84
C TYR A 122 -2.28 6.57 -15.73
N GLY A 123 -2.23 5.32 -15.24
CA GLY A 123 -3.07 4.89 -14.11
C GLY A 123 -2.47 5.27 -12.75
N PHE A 124 -1.23 4.90 -12.50
CA PHE A 124 -0.49 5.28 -11.30
C PHE A 124 1.02 5.35 -11.58
N LEU A 125 1.71 6.09 -10.70
CA LEU A 125 3.16 6.06 -10.60
C LEU A 125 3.56 5.43 -9.27
N SER A 126 4.60 4.60 -9.25
CA SER A 126 5.12 3.97 -8.04
C SER A 126 6.59 4.34 -7.86
N GLY A 127 6.96 4.78 -6.68
CA GLY A 127 8.35 5.09 -6.34
C GLY A 127 9.21 3.83 -6.21
N ARG A 128 10.51 3.99 -6.33
CA ARG A 128 11.49 2.95 -6.02
C ARG A 128 11.59 2.80 -4.50
N VAL A 129 11.21 1.63 -3.99
CA VAL A 129 11.26 1.33 -2.57
C VAL A 129 12.60 0.69 -2.21
N LEU A 130 13.31 1.32 -1.31
CA LEU A 130 14.59 0.86 -0.77
C LEU A 130 14.40 0.42 0.69
N TRP A 131 15.19 -0.55 1.11
CA TRP A 131 15.37 -0.85 2.52
C TRP A 131 16.44 0.08 3.11
N LYS A 132 16.54 0.16 4.43
CA LYS A 132 17.43 1.08 5.15
C LYS A 132 18.93 0.96 4.84
N ASP A 133 19.36 -0.10 4.17
CA ASP A 133 20.74 -0.29 3.68
C ASP A 133 20.92 0.17 2.23
N GLY A 134 19.88 0.74 1.61
CA GLY A 134 19.89 1.20 0.21
C GLY A 134 19.61 0.10 -0.82
N THR A 135 19.45 -1.16 -0.41
CA THR A 135 19.06 -2.23 -1.33
C THR A 135 17.56 -2.18 -1.64
N PRO A 136 17.09 -2.77 -2.77
CA PRO A 136 15.66 -2.85 -3.03
C PRO A 136 14.91 -3.55 -1.90
N CYS A 137 13.80 -2.95 -1.43
CA CYS A 137 12.94 -3.57 -0.43
C CYS A 137 12.15 -4.73 -1.05
N VAL A 138 12.52 -5.95 -0.69
CA VAL A 138 12.03 -7.19 -1.34
C VAL A 138 10.51 -7.30 -1.36
N MET A 139 9.84 -6.87 -0.28
CA MET A 139 8.39 -6.96 -0.16
C MET A 139 7.64 -5.95 -1.05
N ASN A 140 8.31 -4.89 -1.51
CA ASN A 140 7.70 -3.80 -2.27
C ASN A 140 8.19 -3.74 -3.73
N ILE A 141 8.93 -4.74 -4.20
CA ILE A 141 9.35 -4.78 -5.61
C ILE A 141 8.11 -4.86 -6.49
N GLN A 142 7.95 -3.87 -7.36
CA GLN A 142 6.86 -3.79 -8.31
C GLN A 142 6.88 -4.99 -9.28
N ARG A 143 5.74 -5.31 -9.87
CA ARG A 143 5.63 -6.39 -10.84
C ARG A 143 5.34 -5.85 -12.24
N THR A 144 6.13 -6.30 -13.20
CA THR A 144 5.94 -6.02 -14.64
C THR A 144 4.81 -6.85 -15.25
N THR A 145 4.49 -7.98 -14.64
CA THR A 145 3.30 -8.79 -14.90
C THR A 145 2.81 -9.35 -13.58
N VAL A 146 1.63 -9.95 -13.55
CA VAL A 146 1.07 -10.56 -12.33
C VAL A 146 2.04 -11.51 -11.61
N THR A 147 3.01 -12.10 -12.33
CA THR A 147 3.92 -13.13 -11.79
C THR A 147 5.41 -12.76 -11.86
N ARG A 148 5.76 -11.61 -12.47
CA ARG A 148 7.16 -11.23 -12.68
C ARG A 148 7.48 -9.89 -12.02
N ASN A 149 8.48 -9.89 -11.16
CA ASN A 149 9.00 -8.68 -10.53
C ASN A 149 9.85 -7.85 -11.51
N VAL A 150 9.91 -6.55 -11.24
CA VAL A 150 10.95 -5.67 -11.83
C VAL A 150 12.33 -6.24 -11.48
N ARG A 151 13.24 -6.21 -12.46
CA ARG A 151 14.63 -6.64 -12.27
C ARG A 151 15.52 -5.41 -12.21
N PHE A 152 16.30 -5.28 -11.17
CA PHE A 152 17.28 -4.22 -11.00
C PHE A 152 18.66 -4.62 -11.56
N PRO A 153 19.48 -3.66 -12.00
CA PRO A 153 19.29 -2.20 -11.97
C PRO A 153 18.34 -1.68 -13.06
N VAL A 154 17.70 -0.54 -12.79
CA VAL A 154 16.88 0.23 -13.74
C VAL A 154 17.26 1.69 -13.70
N SER A 155 17.31 2.36 -14.86
CA SER A 155 17.74 3.76 -14.99
C SER A 155 16.60 4.72 -15.39
N GLY A 156 15.51 4.22 -15.93
CA GLY A 156 14.35 5.02 -16.38
C GLY A 156 13.02 4.41 -15.96
N PRO A 157 11.89 5.06 -16.29
CA PRO A 157 10.57 4.55 -16.00
C PRO A 157 10.34 3.14 -16.53
N VAL A 158 9.75 2.26 -15.72
CA VAL A 158 9.47 0.86 -16.06
C VAL A 158 7.97 0.63 -16.03
N PRO A 159 7.36 0.07 -17.10
CA PRO A 159 5.96 -0.31 -17.07
C PRO A 159 5.72 -1.39 -16.01
N VAL A 160 4.69 -1.21 -15.19
CA VAL A 160 4.33 -2.15 -14.11
C VAL A 160 2.83 -2.38 -14.05
N GLU A 161 2.45 -3.60 -13.68
CA GLU A 161 1.04 -3.95 -13.52
C GLU A 161 0.60 -3.89 -12.06
N MET A 162 1.54 -4.06 -11.12
CA MET A 162 1.23 -4.12 -9.69
C MET A 162 2.32 -3.44 -8.87
N ALA A 163 1.91 -2.71 -7.85
CA ALA A 163 2.78 -2.04 -6.90
C ALA A 163 2.13 -2.04 -5.50
N SER A 164 2.97 -1.92 -4.44
CA SER A 164 2.46 -1.71 -3.09
C SER A 164 2.02 -0.26 -2.87
N PHE A 165 1.26 0.01 -1.80
CA PHE A 165 0.91 1.37 -1.41
C PHE A 165 2.10 2.18 -0.87
N VAL A 166 3.24 1.54 -0.68
CA VAL A 166 4.47 2.24 -0.32
C VAL A 166 4.92 3.12 -1.48
N SER A 167 4.72 4.45 -1.32
CA SER A 167 4.98 5.48 -2.34
C SER A 167 4.24 5.25 -3.67
N LEU A 168 2.92 5.15 -3.59
CA LEU A 168 2.05 5.06 -4.76
C LEU A 168 1.37 6.42 -5.02
N PHE A 169 1.55 6.98 -6.22
CA PHE A 169 1.03 8.27 -6.64
C PHE A 169 -0.06 8.09 -7.71
N ILE A 170 -1.27 8.60 -7.44
CA ILE A 170 -2.46 8.32 -8.26
C ILE A 170 -3.20 9.63 -8.56
N PRO A 171 -3.56 9.91 -9.84
CA PRO A 171 -4.46 11.00 -10.19
C PRO A 171 -5.89 10.77 -9.66
N ALA A 172 -6.55 11.82 -9.20
CA ALA A 172 -7.91 11.74 -8.66
C ALA A 172 -8.93 11.18 -9.67
N GLY A 173 -8.75 11.45 -10.96
CA GLY A 173 -9.57 10.88 -12.03
C GLY A 173 -9.56 9.35 -12.03
N ILE A 174 -8.37 8.77 -11.84
CA ILE A 174 -8.18 7.32 -11.76
C ILE A 174 -8.84 6.73 -10.51
N VAL A 175 -8.74 7.42 -9.37
CA VAL A 175 -9.41 6.98 -8.12
C VAL A 175 -10.94 6.94 -8.30
N ARG A 176 -11.51 7.96 -8.96
CA ARG A 176 -12.95 7.98 -9.28
C ARG A 176 -13.35 6.85 -10.22
N GLU A 177 -12.58 6.60 -11.27
CA GLU A 177 -12.85 5.55 -12.24
C GLU A 177 -12.71 4.14 -11.65
N ALA A 178 -11.59 3.87 -10.98
CA ALA A 178 -11.29 2.57 -10.43
C ALA A 178 -12.08 2.24 -9.16
N GLY A 179 -12.62 3.25 -8.46
CA GLY A 179 -13.16 3.12 -7.12
C GLY A 179 -12.06 3.02 -6.06
N LEU A 180 -12.44 2.72 -4.83
CA LEU A 180 -11.55 2.65 -3.67
C LEU A 180 -10.94 1.25 -3.48
N PRO A 181 -9.82 1.13 -2.75
CA PRO A 181 -9.33 -0.17 -2.26
C PRO A 181 -10.40 -0.90 -1.45
N MET A 182 -10.42 -2.21 -1.54
CA MET A 182 -11.44 -3.03 -0.87
C MET A 182 -11.12 -3.19 0.62
N ARG A 183 -11.77 -2.43 1.50
CA ARG A 183 -11.57 -2.50 2.97
C ARG A 183 -11.71 -3.91 3.56
N LYS A 184 -12.53 -4.79 2.93
CA LYS A 184 -12.71 -6.17 3.38
C LYS A 184 -11.45 -7.04 3.25
N PHE A 185 -10.43 -6.58 2.53
CA PHE A 185 -9.12 -7.25 2.49
C PHE A 185 -8.40 -7.21 3.85
N PHE A 186 -8.64 -6.17 4.63
CA PHE A 186 -8.05 -5.91 5.93
C PHE A 186 -6.53 -5.66 5.84
N ILE A 187 -5.74 -6.63 5.39
CA ILE A 187 -4.28 -6.53 5.22
C ILE A 187 -3.81 -7.48 4.12
N TRP A 188 -2.74 -7.08 3.41
CA TRP A 188 -2.08 -7.78 2.32
C TRP A 188 -2.95 -7.99 1.07
N THR A 189 -2.32 -7.94 -0.06
CA THR A 189 -2.92 -8.12 -1.39
C THR A 189 -3.91 -7.02 -1.79
N ASP A 190 -4.34 -6.16 -0.88
CA ASP A 190 -5.20 -5.01 -1.16
C ASP A 190 -4.55 -4.02 -2.12
N ASP A 191 -3.27 -3.75 -1.94
CA ASP A 191 -2.42 -2.94 -2.81
C ASP A 191 -2.24 -3.59 -4.20
N TRP A 192 -1.95 -4.91 -4.24
CA TRP A 192 -1.82 -5.66 -5.48
C TRP A 192 -3.14 -5.72 -6.26
N GLU A 193 -4.26 -5.91 -5.58
CA GLU A 193 -5.57 -5.90 -6.21
C GLU A 193 -5.90 -4.53 -6.79
N TYR A 194 -5.71 -3.47 -6.01
CA TYR A 194 -6.05 -2.12 -6.40
C TYR A 194 -5.23 -1.66 -7.61
N THR A 195 -3.92 -1.84 -7.56
CA THR A 195 -3.02 -1.47 -8.65
C THR A 195 -3.24 -2.34 -9.89
N ARG A 196 -3.52 -3.64 -9.72
CA ARG A 196 -3.87 -4.53 -10.84
C ARG A 196 -5.20 -4.14 -11.49
N ARG A 197 -6.18 -3.70 -10.72
CA ARG A 197 -7.46 -3.22 -11.24
C ARG A 197 -7.28 -1.97 -12.11
N ILE A 198 -6.43 -1.05 -11.71
CA ILE A 198 -6.06 0.13 -12.47
C ILE A 198 -5.28 -0.25 -13.73
N SER A 199 -4.25 -1.08 -13.61
CA SER A 199 -3.35 -1.44 -14.72
C SER A 199 -4.01 -2.28 -15.83
N ARG A 200 -5.21 -2.81 -15.60
CA ARG A 200 -6.01 -3.46 -16.65
C ARG A 200 -6.57 -2.47 -17.68
N ARG A 201 -6.62 -1.19 -17.36
CA ARG A 201 -7.21 -0.14 -18.20
C ARG A 201 -6.22 0.95 -18.58
N HIS A 202 -5.20 1.16 -17.76
CA HIS A 202 -4.22 2.24 -17.90
C HIS A 202 -2.80 1.70 -17.85
N ILE A 203 -1.89 2.33 -18.58
CA ILE A 203 -0.45 2.06 -18.41
C ILE A 203 -0.01 2.65 -17.08
N CYS A 204 0.77 1.90 -16.31
CA CYS A 204 1.27 2.34 -15.01
C CYS A 204 2.80 2.20 -14.97
N TRP A 205 3.45 3.04 -14.18
CA TRP A 205 4.91 3.14 -14.23
C TRP A 205 5.54 3.08 -12.84
N MET A 206 6.68 2.39 -12.74
CA MET A 206 7.63 2.62 -11.66
C MET A 206 8.58 3.74 -12.07
N ILE A 207 8.76 4.73 -11.19
CA ILE A 207 9.62 5.90 -11.37
C ILE A 207 10.87 5.73 -10.49
N PRO A 208 12.01 5.28 -11.04
CA PRO A 208 13.20 4.98 -10.22
C PRO A 208 13.82 6.20 -9.54
N SER A 209 13.59 7.40 -10.07
CA SER A 209 14.07 8.67 -9.50
C SER A 209 13.27 9.10 -8.27
N SER A 210 12.00 8.71 -8.14
CA SER A 210 11.23 8.90 -6.90
C SER A 210 11.57 7.77 -5.92
N GLN A 211 12.33 8.06 -4.88
CA GLN A 211 12.83 7.06 -3.94
C GLN A 211 12.17 7.20 -2.57
N VAL A 212 11.95 6.06 -1.90
CA VAL A 212 11.46 5.99 -0.53
C VAL A 212 12.18 4.88 0.21
N ILE A 213 12.58 5.14 1.45
CA ILE A 213 13.07 4.10 2.35
C ILE A 213 11.87 3.54 3.11
N HIS A 214 11.72 2.22 3.10
CA HIS A 214 10.75 1.51 3.94
C HIS A 214 11.50 0.95 5.16
N ASP A 215 11.35 1.59 6.31
CA ASP A 215 12.08 1.30 7.55
C ASP A 215 11.49 0.08 8.29
N THR A 216 11.48 -1.06 7.62
CA THR A 216 11.04 -2.33 8.21
C THR A 216 12.16 -2.99 9.02
N GLU A 217 11.78 -3.89 9.95
CA GLU A 217 12.73 -4.62 10.78
C GLU A 217 13.65 -5.54 9.97
N SER A 218 13.14 -6.12 8.87
CA SER A 218 13.90 -7.03 8.00
C SER A 218 13.51 -6.85 6.54
N ASN A 219 14.45 -7.09 5.64
CA ASN A 219 14.22 -7.05 4.19
C ASN A 219 13.79 -8.42 3.66
N THR A 220 12.72 -8.99 4.25
CA THR A 220 12.19 -10.29 3.85
C THR A 220 10.70 -10.18 3.56
N GLY A 221 10.24 -10.88 2.51
CA GLY A 221 8.82 -10.98 2.21
C GLY A 221 8.06 -11.82 3.26
N ALA A 222 6.73 -11.73 3.23
CA ALA A 222 5.87 -12.53 4.10
C ALA A 222 6.09 -14.04 3.84
N ASN A 223 6.46 -14.77 4.90
CA ASN A 223 6.74 -16.21 4.83
C ASN A 223 6.11 -16.92 6.03
N LEU A 224 5.04 -17.67 5.78
CA LEU A 224 4.32 -18.40 6.83
C LEU A 224 5.19 -19.45 7.53
N ALA A 225 6.17 -20.04 6.82
CA ALA A 225 7.03 -21.08 7.38
C ALA A 225 7.96 -20.55 8.50
N SER A 226 8.38 -19.28 8.42
CA SER A 226 9.28 -18.61 9.38
C SER A 226 8.58 -17.55 10.22
N ALA A 227 7.29 -17.32 10.03
CA ALA A 227 6.56 -16.30 10.77
C ALA A 227 6.47 -16.64 12.27
N PRO A 228 6.64 -15.65 13.18
CA PRO A 228 6.44 -15.84 14.59
C PRO A 228 4.95 -16.12 14.91
N ASP A 229 4.71 -16.83 16.02
CA ASP A 229 3.39 -17.40 16.31
C ASP A 229 2.30 -16.34 16.59
N ASP A 230 2.68 -15.18 17.10
CA ASP A 230 1.81 -14.02 17.34
C ASP A 230 1.31 -13.35 16.05
N ARG A 231 1.98 -13.59 14.92
CA ARG A 231 1.65 -13.02 13.60
C ARG A 231 0.97 -14.01 12.65
N LEU A 232 0.80 -15.27 13.04
CA LEU A 232 0.30 -16.33 12.15
C LEU A 232 -1.11 -16.06 11.64
N ASP A 233 -2.02 -15.57 12.48
CA ASP A 233 -3.43 -15.38 12.10
C ASP A 233 -3.63 -14.38 10.96
N ARG A 234 -2.69 -13.45 10.76
CA ARG A 234 -2.73 -12.52 9.64
C ARG A 234 -2.61 -13.23 8.29
N PHE A 235 -1.88 -14.35 8.22
CA PHE A 235 -1.69 -15.11 6.97
C PHE A 235 -2.99 -15.69 6.41
N ARG A 236 -4.02 -15.86 7.23
CA ARG A 236 -5.36 -16.21 6.74
C ARG A 236 -5.86 -15.18 5.72
N TYR A 237 -5.64 -13.90 5.99
CA TYR A 237 -6.01 -12.83 5.04
C TYR A 237 -5.19 -12.92 3.75
N LEU A 238 -3.87 -13.18 3.82
CA LEU A 238 -3.02 -13.34 2.64
C LEU A 238 -3.59 -14.41 1.71
N TYR A 239 -3.82 -15.62 2.20
CA TYR A 239 -4.31 -16.71 1.37
C TYR A 239 -5.74 -16.49 0.87
N ARG A 240 -6.62 -15.90 1.65
CA ARG A 240 -7.96 -15.52 1.22
C ARG A 240 -7.92 -14.50 0.08
N ASN A 241 -7.15 -13.47 0.25
CA ASN A 241 -7.05 -12.35 -0.67
C ASN A 241 -6.33 -12.73 -1.97
N ASP A 242 -5.31 -13.60 -1.88
CA ASP A 242 -4.58 -14.11 -3.05
C ASP A 242 -5.50 -14.96 -3.94
N VAL A 243 -6.36 -15.81 -3.37
CA VAL A 243 -7.39 -16.54 -4.14
C VAL A 243 -8.28 -15.56 -4.90
N TYR A 244 -8.71 -14.46 -4.27
CA TYR A 244 -9.50 -13.43 -4.95
C TYR A 244 -8.73 -12.80 -6.11
N LEU A 245 -7.49 -12.39 -5.88
CA LEU A 245 -6.66 -11.72 -6.89
C LEU A 245 -6.42 -12.64 -8.09
N TYR A 246 -5.87 -13.84 -7.84
CA TYR A 246 -5.38 -14.72 -8.92
C TYR A 246 -6.50 -15.39 -9.71
N ARG A 247 -7.66 -15.69 -9.12
CA ARG A 247 -8.78 -16.21 -9.92
C ARG A 247 -9.29 -15.18 -10.97
N ARG A 248 -9.11 -13.88 -10.73
CA ARG A 248 -9.46 -12.82 -11.72
C ARG A 248 -8.50 -12.72 -12.88
N GLU A 249 -7.37 -13.42 -12.81
CA GLU A 249 -6.43 -13.63 -13.92
C GLU A 249 -6.76 -14.91 -14.72
N GLY A 250 -7.94 -15.49 -14.52
CA GLY A 250 -8.42 -16.69 -15.22
C GLY A 250 -7.67 -17.96 -14.84
N ILE A 251 -7.66 -18.92 -15.75
CA ILE A 251 -7.06 -20.27 -15.51
C ILE A 251 -5.57 -20.16 -15.17
N ARG A 252 -4.84 -19.26 -15.84
CA ARG A 252 -3.40 -19.06 -15.59
C ARG A 252 -3.13 -18.53 -14.18
N GLY A 253 -3.96 -17.58 -13.71
CA GLY A 253 -3.87 -17.08 -12.34
C GLY A 253 -4.19 -18.15 -11.31
N SER A 254 -5.25 -18.93 -11.52
CA SER A 254 -5.62 -20.03 -10.62
C SER A 254 -4.53 -21.12 -10.57
N ALA A 255 -3.92 -21.46 -11.71
CA ALA A 255 -2.80 -22.43 -11.76
C ALA A 255 -1.56 -21.87 -11.02
N TYR A 256 -1.26 -20.57 -11.18
CA TYR A 256 -0.17 -19.93 -10.46
C TYR A 256 -0.41 -19.96 -8.94
N GLU A 257 -1.63 -19.68 -8.48
CA GLU A 257 -1.96 -19.74 -7.05
C GLU A 257 -1.85 -21.16 -6.51
N ALA A 258 -2.33 -22.15 -7.23
CA ALA A 258 -2.15 -23.58 -6.86
C ALA A 258 -0.67 -23.94 -6.71
N ALA A 259 0.18 -23.52 -7.65
CA ALA A 259 1.63 -23.75 -7.58
C ALA A 259 2.26 -23.04 -6.35
N ARG A 260 1.81 -21.82 -6.01
CA ARG A 260 2.24 -21.11 -4.80
C ARG A 260 1.85 -21.86 -3.53
N LEU A 261 0.63 -22.37 -3.45
CA LEU A 261 0.17 -23.16 -2.31
C LEU A 261 1.03 -24.42 -2.12
N CYS A 262 1.36 -25.14 -3.22
CA CYS A 262 2.27 -26.29 -3.18
C CYS A 262 3.67 -25.88 -2.67
N LEU A 263 4.23 -24.77 -3.20
CA LEU A 263 5.52 -24.24 -2.76
C LEU A 263 5.52 -23.85 -1.27
N HIS A 264 4.46 -23.19 -0.80
CA HIS A 264 4.35 -22.79 0.60
C HIS A 264 4.20 -24.02 1.50
N THR A 265 3.44 -25.03 1.09
CA THR A 265 3.34 -26.32 1.79
C THR A 265 4.71 -26.98 1.92
N ALA A 266 5.48 -27.06 0.82
CA ALA A 266 6.83 -27.62 0.84
C ALA A 266 7.77 -26.84 1.77
N ARG A 267 7.70 -25.50 1.76
CA ARG A 267 8.49 -24.65 2.69
C ARG A 267 8.13 -24.89 4.15
N ILE A 268 6.83 -25.05 4.47
CA ILE A 268 6.38 -25.37 5.83
C ILE A 268 6.88 -26.77 6.23
N ALA A 269 6.77 -27.77 5.34
CA ALA A 269 7.24 -29.13 5.60
C ALA A 269 8.74 -29.18 5.86
N ALA A 270 9.54 -28.42 5.08
CA ALA A 270 10.99 -28.33 5.22
C ALA A 270 11.45 -27.45 6.40
N SER A 271 10.56 -26.68 7.03
CA SER A 271 10.91 -25.77 8.11
C SER A 271 11.32 -26.53 9.39
N LYS A 272 12.03 -25.82 10.29
CA LYS A 272 12.43 -26.35 11.61
C LYS A 272 11.31 -26.36 12.66
N ASN A 273 10.08 -26.01 12.29
CA ASN A 273 8.93 -26.02 13.19
C ASN A 273 8.62 -27.44 13.68
N SER A 274 8.06 -27.58 14.88
CA SER A 274 7.52 -28.84 15.39
C SER A 274 6.39 -29.38 14.50
N ALA A 275 6.07 -30.64 14.60
CA ALA A 275 4.95 -31.23 13.84
C ALA A 275 3.62 -30.48 14.06
N ALA A 276 3.31 -30.13 15.32
CA ALA A 276 2.16 -29.33 15.67
C ALA A 276 2.22 -27.90 15.04
N GLY A 277 3.41 -27.28 15.07
CA GLY A 277 3.64 -25.96 14.43
C GLY A 277 3.47 -25.98 12.92
N LYS A 278 3.88 -27.04 12.24
CA LYS A 278 3.66 -27.24 10.80
C LYS A 278 2.17 -27.44 10.49
N MET A 279 1.48 -28.27 11.26
CA MET A 279 0.04 -28.50 11.10
C MET A 279 -0.77 -27.21 11.31
N LYS A 280 -0.45 -26.41 12.33
CA LYS A 280 -1.08 -25.10 12.60
C LYS A 280 -0.94 -24.19 11.37
N ARG A 281 0.25 -24.07 10.79
CA ARG A 281 0.52 -23.22 9.62
C ARG A 281 -0.22 -23.71 8.36
N ILE A 282 -0.22 -25.01 8.11
CA ILE A 282 -0.99 -25.63 7.00
C ILE A 282 -2.48 -25.35 7.20
N GLY A 283 -3.00 -25.52 8.43
CA GLY A 283 -4.40 -25.24 8.75
C GLY A 283 -4.79 -23.77 8.48
N ILE A 284 -3.93 -22.80 8.81
CA ILE A 284 -4.16 -21.36 8.52
C ILE A 284 -4.19 -21.13 7.01
N MET A 285 -3.24 -21.70 6.27
CA MET A 285 -3.17 -21.59 4.81
C MET A 285 -4.44 -22.13 4.15
N LEU A 286 -4.83 -23.36 4.50
CA LEU A 286 -6.03 -24.01 3.94
C LEU A 286 -7.29 -23.23 4.29
N ARG A 287 -7.45 -22.80 5.56
CA ARG A 287 -8.59 -22.01 5.98
C ARG A 287 -8.73 -20.71 5.18
N GLY A 288 -7.63 -19.94 5.04
CA GLY A 288 -7.64 -18.72 4.23
C GLY A 288 -8.00 -19.02 2.76
N THR A 289 -7.42 -20.07 2.17
CA THR A 289 -7.72 -20.49 0.79
C THR A 289 -9.20 -20.83 0.62
N PHE A 290 -9.79 -21.63 1.51
CA PHE A 290 -11.22 -21.98 1.44
C PHE A 290 -12.13 -20.75 1.61
N GLU A 291 -11.82 -19.85 2.55
CA GLU A 291 -12.54 -18.59 2.69
C GLU A 291 -12.43 -17.75 1.40
N GLY A 292 -11.28 -17.79 0.74
CA GLY A 292 -11.06 -17.11 -0.54
C GLY A 292 -12.00 -17.57 -1.65
N LEU A 293 -12.42 -18.83 -1.66
CA LEU A 293 -13.34 -19.37 -2.69
C LEU A 293 -14.72 -18.68 -2.67
N SER A 294 -15.19 -18.28 -1.49
CA SER A 294 -16.47 -17.57 -1.30
C SER A 294 -16.32 -16.06 -1.06
N PHE A 295 -15.10 -15.53 -1.15
CA PHE A 295 -14.82 -14.12 -0.92
C PHE A 295 -14.96 -13.30 -2.21
N PHE A 296 -16.03 -12.50 -2.31
CA PHE A 296 -16.37 -11.67 -3.46
C PHE A 296 -16.67 -10.22 -3.03
N PRO A 297 -15.69 -9.48 -2.48
CA PRO A 297 -15.91 -8.08 -2.19
C PRO A 297 -16.01 -7.27 -3.46
N GLU A 298 -16.77 -6.17 -3.38
CA GLU A 298 -16.84 -5.17 -4.43
C GLU A 298 -16.16 -3.88 -3.98
N PRO A 299 -15.54 -3.11 -4.91
CA PRO A 299 -14.96 -1.83 -4.59
C PRO A 299 -16.07 -0.79 -4.33
N GLU A 300 -15.86 0.03 -3.32
CA GLU A 300 -16.70 1.18 -3.06
C GLU A 300 -16.34 2.31 -4.05
N ARG A 301 -17.32 3.13 -4.44
CA ARG A 301 -17.07 4.29 -5.29
C ARG A 301 -16.51 5.45 -4.47
N ALA A 302 -15.59 6.22 -5.05
CA ALA A 302 -15.20 7.52 -4.54
C ALA A 302 -16.24 8.54 -5.07
N MET A 303 -17.14 9.01 -4.21
CA MET A 303 -18.13 10.04 -4.57
C MET A 303 -17.48 11.43 -4.52
N THR A 304 -17.90 12.34 -5.41
CA THR A 304 -17.52 13.76 -5.35
C THR A 304 -18.60 14.56 -4.65
N ARG A 305 -18.25 15.72 -4.04
CA ARG A 305 -19.21 16.64 -3.42
C ARG A 305 -20.38 17.06 -4.33
N GLU A 306 -20.22 16.97 -5.65
CA GLU A 306 -21.25 17.33 -6.61
C GLU A 306 -22.36 16.27 -6.77
N GLU A 307 -22.10 15.02 -6.34
CA GLU A 307 -23.06 13.92 -6.43
C GLU A 307 -23.95 13.78 -5.18
N ASP A 308 -23.53 14.36 -4.03
CA ASP A 308 -24.32 14.38 -2.79
C ASP A 308 -25.45 15.44 -2.78
N GLY A 309 -25.58 16.25 -3.82
CA GLY A 309 -26.54 17.35 -3.96
C GLY A 309 -27.74 17.06 -4.90
N LYS A 310 -27.93 15.79 -5.31
CA LYS A 310 -29.09 15.42 -6.14
C LYS A 310 -30.03 14.48 -5.44
#